data_d6368371fb5f0520e469ec5e429f4fa9
#
_entry.id   d6368371fb5f0520e469ec5e429f4fa9
#
_cell.length_a   1.000
_cell.length_b   1.000
_cell.length_c   1.000
_cell.angle_alpha   90.00
_cell.angle_beta   90.00
_cell.angle_gamma   90.00
#
_symmetry.space_group_name_H-M   'P 1'
#
loop_
_entity.id
_entity.type
_entity.pdbx_description
1 polymer ?
#
loop_
_entity_poly.entity_id
_entity_poly.type
_entity_poly.pdbx_seq_one_letter_code
_entity_poly.pdbx_strand_id
1 'polypeptide(L)'
;PLDKGKMNRVTIGITVMILLAVFLFLGYPLLNLDREEIVLPGENSASDISDPGEGAGGGNAVQRVEVTAETVGRVVDTLTRPESYSRTMTLTTFWSGGSGTITVESAVSGELVRTDLTLPGGQVRHMLRTDESTYMWYNNERTYSTVRTGAFSQDEEQWIPTYEDLVALKPSEITDAGYEAYQQLDCIYAQTKEDDDGYAECYWVSVDTGLLVAAQRLQNGNEVYRMEGLEVSVSVPDAALFTLPDGTALT
;
A
#
# COMPACT_ATOMS: atom_id res chain seq x y z
N PRO A 1 39.95 27.35 39.71
CA PRO A 1 40.14 26.53 38.52
C PRO A 1 39.46 25.21 38.74
N LEU A 2 38.31 25.00 38.04
CA LEU A 2 37.55 23.77 38.10
C LEU A 2 38.35 22.66 37.42
N ASP A 3 38.57 21.58 38.14
CA ASP A 3 39.36 20.40 37.75
C ASP A 3 38.77 19.75 36.49
N LYS A 4 39.44 19.92 35.33
CA LYS A 4 39.08 19.38 34.02
C LYS A 4 38.86 17.87 34.05
N GLY A 5 39.50 17.14 34.97
CA GLY A 5 39.33 15.68 35.11
C GLY A 5 38.01 15.25 35.72
N LYS A 6 37.45 16.04 36.65
CA LYS A 6 36.11 15.76 37.23
C LYS A 6 34.96 16.10 36.27
N MET A 7 35.14 17.17 35.48
CA MET A 7 34.14 17.60 34.50
C MET A 7 33.99 16.58 33.37
N ASN A 8 35.11 15.95 32.91
CA ASN A 8 35.03 14.88 31.91
C ASN A 8 34.30 13.62 32.38
N ARG A 9 34.48 13.24 33.64
CA ARG A 9 33.79 12.04 34.20
C ARG A 9 32.28 12.27 34.36
N VAL A 10 31.85 13.47 34.76
CA VAL A 10 30.43 13.83 34.87
C VAL A 10 29.77 13.92 33.49
N THR A 11 30.47 14.52 32.51
CA THR A 11 29.98 14.62 31.14
C THR A 11 29.83 13.22 30.50
N ILE A 12 30.79 12.34 30.67
CA ILE A 12 30.73 10.96 30.20
C ILE A 12 29.56 10.21 30.86
N GLY A 13 29.35 10.38 32.17
CA GLY A 13 28.24 9.77 32.92
C GLY A 13 26.87 10.21 32.39
N ILE A 14 26.71 11.52 32.12
CA ILE A 14 25.46 12.07 31.57
C ILE A 14 25.24 11.56 30.14
N THR A 15 26.27 11.53 29.30
CA THR A 15 26.18 11.01 27.92
C THR A 15 25.77 9.53 27.89
N VAL A 16 26.36 8.70 28.74
CA VAL A 16 26.00 7.28 28.88
C VAL A 16 24.55 7.11 29.36
N MET A 17 24.11 7.94 30.33
CA MET A 17 22.72 7.88 30.81
C MET A 17 21.72 8.29 29.75
N ILE A 18 22.03 9.31 28.93
CA ILE A 18 21.18 9.72 27.80
C ILE A 18 21.12 8.63 26.75
N LEU A 19 22.24 8.01 26.39
CA LEU A 19 22.28 6.89 25.44
C LEU A 19 21.51 5.68 25.95
N LEU A 20 21.58 5.37 27.26
CA LEU A 20 20.79 4.30 27.88
C LEU A 20 19.30 4.62 27.90
N ALA A 21 18.91 5.86 28.16
CA ALA A 21 17.52 6.30 28.11
C ALA A 21 16.97 6.24 26.67
N VAL A 22 17.74 6.66 25.68
CA VAL A 22 17.37 6.58 24.26
C VAL A 22 17.27 5.11 23.82
N PHE A 23 18.18 4.25 24.27
CA PHE A 23 18.12 2.82 23.99
C PHE A 23 16.91 2.14 24.63
N LEU A 24 16.53 2.53 25.86
CA LEU A 24 15.33 2.03 26.53
C LEU A 24 14.04 2.57 25.91
N PHE A 25 14.02 3.82 25.41
CA PHE A 25 12.83 4.40 24.78
C PHE A 25 12.63 3.96 23.33
N LEU A 26 13.69 3.77 22.56
CA LEU A 26 13.63 3.37 21.15
C LEU A 26 13.82 1.86 20.96
N GLY A 27 14.51 1.18 21.87
CA GLY A 27 14.80 -0.26 21.78
C GLY A 27 13.76 -1.16 22.45
N TYR A 28 12.98 -0.64 23.42
CA TYR A 28 11.96 -1.43 24.10
C TYR A 28 10.76 -1.81 23.22
N PRO A 29 10.28 -0.93 22.30
CA PRO A 29 9.24 -1.33 21.37
C PRO A 29 9.74 -2.30 20.26
N LEU A 30 11.05 -2.35 19.99
CA LEU A 30 11.62 -3.27 19.01
C LEU A 30 11.85 -4.70 19.55
N LEU A 31 11.81 -4.90 20.87
CA LEU A 31 12.00 -6.22 21.50
C LEU A 31 10.68 -6.90 21.90
N ASN A 32 9.56 -6.19 21.89
CA ASN A 32 8.23 -6.71 22.13
C ASN A 32 7.37 -6.60 20.85
N LEU A 33 7.85 -7.17 19.77
CA LEU A 33 7.00 -7.56 18.64
C LEU A 33 6.33 -8.88 19.00
N ASP A 34 5.39 -8.84 19.97
CA ASP A 34 4.28 -9.77 19.95
C ASP A 34 3.52 -9.44 18.66
N ARG A 35 3.70 -10.28 17.65
CA ARG A 35 2.89 -10.27 16.45
C ARG A 35 1.45 -10.45 16.89
N GLU A 36 0.67 -9.37 16.92
CA GLU A 36 -0.77 -9.49 17.06
C GLU A 36 -1.29 -10.29 15.90
N GLU A 37 -1.94 -11.37 16.23
CA GLU A 37 -2.45 -12.39 15.33
C GLU A 37 -3.75 -11.92 14.73
N ILE A 38 -3.70 -11.46 13.46
CA ILE A 38 -4.88 -11.00 12.71
C ILE A 38 -5.74 -12.20 12.35
N VAL A 39 -7.02 -12.14 12.74
CA VAL A 39 -8.00 -13.21 12.54
C VAL A 39 -9.01 -12.76 11.49
N LEU A 40 -8.98 -13.38 10.30
CA LEU A 40 -9.97 -13.16 9.26
C LEU A 40 -11.26 -13.97 9.51
N PRO A 41 -12.46 -13.42 9.26
CA PRO A 41 -13.71 -14.18 9.32
C PRO A 41 -13.73 -15.23 8.20
N GLY A 42 -13.78 -16.51 8.57
CA GLY A 42 -13.83 -17.61 7.61
C GLY A 42 -15.25 -17.85 7.11
N GLU A 43 -15.41 -18.02 5.79
CA GLU A 43 -16.63 -18.59 5.20
C GLU A 43 -16.73 -20.08 5.51
N ASN A 44 -17.94 -20.50 5.96
CA ASN A 44 -18.28 -21.90 6.18
C ASN A 44 -18.27 -22.69 4.87
N SER A 45 -17.30 -23.54 4.67
CA SER A 45 -17.43 -24.65 3.74
C SER A 45 -17.32 -25.95 4.50
N ALA A 46 -18.50 -26.56 4.72
CA ALA A 46 -18.62 -27.89 5.27
C ALA A 46 -18.12 -28.96 4.29
N SER A 47 -17.21 -29.79 4.73
CA SER A 47 -17.10 -31.15 4.23
C SER A 47 -16.74 -32.11 5.37
N ASP A 48 -17.69 -33.01 5.62
CA ASP A 48 -17.65 -34.11 6.54
C ASP A 48 -16.38 -34.96 6.48
N ILE A 49 -15.82 -35.27 7.63
CA ILE A 49 -15.37 -36.64 7.93
C ILE A 49 -15.50 -36.86 9.46
N SER A 50 -16.30 -37.86 9.80
CA SER A 50 -16.57 -38.34 11.15
C SER A 50 -15.39 -39.09 11.72
N ASP A 51 -15.06 -38.85 13.02
CA ASP A 51 -14.83 -39.92 13.99
C ASP A 51 -14.93 -39.36 15.44
N PRO A 52 -15.52 -40.08 16.40
CA PRO A 52 -15.95 -39.53 17.68
C PRO A 52 -14.91 -39.78 18.79
N GLY A 53 -14.49 -38.70 19.46
CA GLY A 53 -13.69 -38.74 20.68
C GLY A 53 -13.96 -37.50 21.56
N GLU A 54 -14.54 -37.75 22.75
CA GLU A 54 -15.02 -36.81 23.74
C GLU A 54 -14.02 -35.74 24.18
N GLY A 55 -14.49 -34.49 24.34
CA GLY A 55 -13.79 -33.42 25.06
C GLY A 55 -14.46 -32.07 24.89
N ALA A 56 -15.35 -31.68 25.83
CA ALA A 56 -16.06 -30.42 25.85
C ALA A 56 -15.13 -29.20 25.87
N GLY A 57 -15.39 -28.25 24.97
CA GLY A 57 -14.76 -26.94 24.93
C GLY A 57 -15.14 -26.23 23.62
N GLY A 58 -16.42 -25.74 23.53
CA GLY A 58 -16.87 -25.00 22.36
C GLY A 58 -16.22 -23.62 22.28
N GLY A 59 -15.04 -23.53 21.71
CA GLY A 59 -14.49 -22.33 21.13
C GLY A 59 -14.50 -22.55 19.62
N ASN A 60 -15.19 -21.70 18.87
CA ASN A 60 -15.03 -21.65 17.40
C ASN A 60 -13.52 -21.40 17.17
N ALA A 61 -12.80 -22.44 16.76
CA ALA A 61 -11.45 -22.27 16.28
C ALA A 61 -11.57 -21.43 14.99
N VAL A 62 -11.24 -20.16 15.10
CA VAL A 62 -11.10 -19.30 13.93
C VAL A 62 -9.97 -19.86 13.12
N GLN A 63 -10.30 -20.42 11.96
CA GLN A 63 -9.32 -21.02 11.06
C GLN A 63 -8.46 -19.90 10.49
N ARG A 64 -7.19 -19.81 10.89
CA ARG A 64 -6.23 -18.87 10.32
C ARG A 64 -5.99 -19.23 8.88
N VAL A 65 -6.15 -18.25 8.01
CA VAL A 65 -5.68 -18.37 6.62
C VAL A 65 -4.18 -18.09 6.63
N GLU A 66 -3.39 -19.09 6.25
CA GLU A 66 -1.95 -18.92 6.09
C GLU A 66 -1.65 -18.14 4.81
N VAL A 67 -0.92 -17.02 4.93
CA VAL A 67 -0.48 -16.21 3.80
C VAL A 67 0.93 -16.64 3.42
N THR A 68 1.06 -17.22 2.24
CA THR A 68 2.32 -17.71 1.65
C THR A 68 2.39 -17.25 0.20
N ALA A 69 3.50 -17.50 -0.49
CA ALA A 69 3.63 -17.23 -1.92
C ALA A 69 2.52 -17.91 -2.75
N GLU A 70 2.06 -19.11 -2.34
CA GLU A 70 1.02 -19.87 -3.02
C GLU A 70 -0.40 -19.36 -2.76
N THR A 71 -0.62 -18.69 -1.62
CA THR A 71 -1.96 -18.32 -1.18
C THR A 71 -2.23 -16.82 -1.22
N VAL A 72 -1.21 -15.95 -1.19
CA VAL A 72 -1.35 -14.51 -1.03
C VAL A 72 -2.28 -13.86 -2.05
N GLY A 73 -2.16 -14.18 -3.34
CA GLY A 73 -3.03 -13.63 -4.38
C GLY A 73 -4.50 -13.94 -4.12
N ARG A 74 -4.82 -15.20 -3.76
CA ARG A 74 -6.18 -15.61 -3.41
C ARG A 74 -6.69 -14.96 -2.13
N VAL A 75 -5.84 -14.84 -1.11
CA VAL A 75 -6.23 -14.18 0.15
C VAL A 75 -6.55 -12.72 -0.12
N VAL A 76 -5.71 -12.00 -0.86
CA VAL A 76 -5.96 -10.61 -1.25
C VAL A 76 -7.23 -10.47 -2.10
N ASP A 77 -7.48 -11.40 -3.03
CA ASP A 77 -8.68 -11.37 -3.87
C ASP A 77 -9.99 -11.52 -3.06
N THR A 78 -9.97 -12.25 -1.94
CA THR A 78 -11.13 -12.43 -1.06
C THR A 78 -11.42 -11.24 -0.13
N LEU A 79 -10.53 -10.27 -0.02
CA LEU A 79 -10.76 -9.11 0.85
C LEU A 79 -11.92 -8.27 0.34
N THR A 80 -12.75 -7.81 1.28
CA THR A 80 -13.84 -6.88 0.96
C THR A 80 -13.27 -5.49 0.66
N ARG A 81 -13.72 -4.88 -0.44
CA ARG A 81 -13.31 -3.55 -0.88
C ARG A 81 -14.50 -2.59 -0.92
N PRO A 82 -14.31 -1.29 -0.60
CA PRO A 82 -15.36 -0.31 -0.79
C PRO A 82 -15.61 -0.08 -2.29
N GLU A 83 -16.89 -0.06 -2.69
CA GLU A 83 -17.29 0.29 -4.07
C GLU A 83 -17.04 1.77 -4.42
N SER A 84 -16.98 2.61 -3.38
CA SER A 84 -16.73 4.04 -3.52
C SER A 84 -15.78 4.50 -2.43
N TYR A 85 -14.75 5.25 -2.82
CA TYR A 85 -13.77 5.81 -1.89
C TYR A 85 -12.99 6.96 -2.54
N SER A 86 -12.30 7.72 -1.71
CA SER A 86 -11.25 8.63 -2.15
C SER A 86 -10.00 8.48 -1.30
N ARG A 87 -8.85 8.77 -1.88
CA ARG A 87 -7.56 8.73 -1.19
C ARG A 87 -6.56 9.69 -1.82
N THR A 88 -5.60 10.13 -1.02
CA THR A 88 -4.41 10.82 -1.50
C THR A 88 -3.23 9.87 -1.41
N MET A 89 -2.44 9.82 -2.47
CA MET A 89 -1.23 9.00 -2.55
C MET A 89 -0.03 9.88 -2.84
N THR A 90 1.12 9.44 -2.38
CA THR A 90 2.43 10.04 -2.68
C THR A 90 3.25 9.02 -3.46
N LEU A 91 3.74 9.42 -4.63
CA LEU A 91 4.65 8.62 -5.45
C LEU A 91 6.03 9.27 -5.37
N THR A 92 7.02 8.54 -4.90
CA THR A 92 8.39 9.02 -4.80
C THR A 92 9.31 8.16 -5.67
N THR A 93 10.03 8.80 -6.58
CA THR A 93 11.09 8.15 -7.37
C THR A 93 12.43 8.57 -6.81
N PHE A 94 13.33 7.61 -6.64
CA PHE A 94 14.68 7.81 -6.11
C PHE A 94 15.72 7.60 -7.20
N TRP A 95 16.79 8.41 -7.19
CA TRP A 95 17.94 8.28 -8.07
C TRP A 95 19.24 8.69 -7.33
N SER A 96 20.39 8.48 -7.93
CA SER A 96 21.70 8.69 -7.30
C SER A 96 21.98 10.11 -6.77
N GLY A 97 21.16 11.09 -7.14
CA GLY A 97 21.34 12.50 -6.74
C GLY A 97 20.19 13.09 -5.93
N GLY A 98 19.15 12.30 -5.60
CA GLY A 98 17.99 12.81 -4.88
C GLY A 98 16.73 12.00 -5.10
N SER A 99 15.59 12.65 -4.91
CA SER A 99 14.26 12.07 -5.15
C SER A 99 13.31 13.10 -5.72
N GLY A 100 12.26 12.65 -6.40
CA GLY A 100 11.15 13.46 -6.87
C GLY A 100 9.83 12.87 -6.39
N THR A 101 8.90 13.74 -6.02
CA THR A 101 7.61 13.35 -5.46
C THR A 101 6.47 13.90 -6.30
N ILE A 102 5.45 13.07 -6.55
CA ILE A 102 4.20 13.40 -7.19
C ILE A 102 3.08 13.10 -6.20
N THR A 103 2.13 14.02 -6.04
CA THR A 103 0.90 13.78 -5.27
C THR A 103 -0.19 13.33 -6.23
N VAL A 104 -0.91 12.30 -5.84
CA VAL A 104 -2.03 11.73 -6.59
C VAL A 104 -3.28 11.76 -5.72
N GLU A 105 -4.32 12.44 -6.19
CA GLU A 105 -5.66 12.36 -5.61
C GLU A 105 -6.49 11.40 -6.46
N SER A 106 -7.10 10.41 -5.83
CA SER A 106 -7.93 9.42 -6.52
C SER A 106 -9.31 9.35 -5.88
N ALA A 107 -10.34 9.29 -6.72
CA ALA A 107 -11.72 9.07 -6.32
C ALA A 107 -12.31 7.94 -7.19
N VAL A 108 -12.98 7.00 -6.53
CA VAL A 108 -13.64 5.84 -7.17
C VAL A 108 -15.11 5.85 -6.80
N SER A 109 -15.97 5.62 -7.80
CA SER A 109 -17.41 5.45 -7.62
C SER A 109 -17.91 4.39 -8.61
N GLY A 110 -18.04 3.14 -8.13
CA GLY A 110 -18.30 2.00 -8.99
C GLY A 110 -17.20 1.83 -10.04
N GLU A 111 -17.55 1.90 -11.32
CA GLU A 111 -16.62 1.75 -12.46
C GLU A 111 -15.89 3.07 -12.84
N LEU A 112 -16.30 4.18 -12.24
CA LEU A 112 -15.70 5.49 -12.51
C LEU A 112 -14.46 5.69 -11.62
N VAL A 113 -13.34 6.00 -12.23
CA VAL A 113 -12.08 6.31 -11.53
C VAL A 113 -11.56 7.66 -11.98
N ARG A 114 -11.54 8.63 -11.07
CA ARG A 114 -10.86 9.90 -11.23
C ARG A 114 -9.48 9.84 -10.62
N THR A 115 -8.47 10.31 -11.34
CA THR A 115 -7.09 10.43 -10.86
C THR A 115 -6.52 11.78 -11.26
N ASP A 116 -6.11 12.57 -10.28
CA ASP A 116 -5.49 13.87 -10.45
C ASP A 116 -4.04 13.82 -9.96
N LEU A 117 -3.08 14.02 -10.88
CA LEU A 117 -1.65 13.98 -10.58
C LEU A 117 -1.09 15.40 -10.56
N THR A 118 -0.58 15.84 -9.42
CA THR A 118 0.17 17.08 -9.31
C THR A 118 1.64 16.83 -9.64
N LEU A 119 2.03 17.24 -10.84
CA LEU A 119 3.38 17.06 -11.37
C LEU A 119 4.37 18.07 -10.76
N PRO A 120 5.68 17.81 -10.82
CA PRO A 120 6.69 18.81 -10.47
C PRO A 120 6.47 20.10 -11.27
N GLY A 121 6.41 21.24 -10.55
CA GLY A 121 6.09 22.54 -11.17
C GLY A 121 4.63 22.96 -11.04
N GLY A 122 3.76 22.12 -10.45
CA GLY A 122 2.38 22.48 -10.11
C GLY A 122 1.37 22.27 -11.23
N GLN A 123 1.77 21.69 -12.36
CA GLN A 123 0.83 21.26 -13.40
C GLN A 123 0.04 20.06 -12.88
N VAL A 124 -1.28 20.07 -13.07
CA VAL A 124 -2.15 18.94 -12.71
C VAL A 124 -2.58 18.22 -13.97
N ARG A 125 -2.31 16.92 -14.02
CA ARG A 125 -2.85 16.02 -15.04
C ARG A 125 -4.09 15.33 -14.48
N HIS A 126 -5.20 15.51 -15.14
CA HIS A 126 -6.48 14.90 -14.80
C HIS A 126 -6.74 13.69 -15.68
N MET A 127 -7.15 12.60 -15.09
CA MET A 127 -7.59 11.40 -15.79
C MET A 127 -8.96 10.98 -15.23
N LEU A 128 -9.90 10.67 -16.12
CA LEU A 128 -11.18 10.10 -15.76
C LEU A 128 -11.40 8.84 -16.59
N ARG A 129 -11.49 7.71 -15.94
CA ARG A 129 -11.59 6.39 -16.55
C ARG A 129 -12.97 5.79 -16.31
N THR A 130 -13.52 5.20 -17.36
CA THR A 130 -14.63 4.25 -17.33
C THR A 130 -14.11 2.88 -17.74
N ASP A 131 -14.96 1.86 -17.79
CA ASP A 131 -14.63 0.54 -18.36
C ASP A 131 -14.21 0.60 -19.84
N GLU A 132 -14.76 1.54 -20.63
CA GLU A 132 -14.54 1.65 -22.08
C GLU A 132 -13.47 2.69 -22.44
N SER A 133 -13.44 3.83 -21.75
CA SER A 133 -12.69 5.02 -22.18
C SER A 133 -11.92 5.67 -21.03
N THR A 134 -10.74 6.18 -21.36
CA THR A 134 -9.96 7.06 -20.50
C THR A 134 -9.86 8.43 -21.13
N TYR A 135 -10.23 9.45 -20.36
CA TYR A 135 -10.19 10.86 -20.71
C TYR A 135 -9.05 11.53 -19.97
N MET A 136 -8.28 12.38 -20.64
CA MET A 136 -7.13 13.05 -20.05
C MET A 136 -7.07 14.53 -20.46
N TRP A 137 -6.79 15.41 -19.50
CA TRP A 137 -6.57 16.85 -19.73
C TRP A 137 -5.62 17.43 -18.70
N TYR A 138 -5.19 18.67 -18.90
CA TYR A 138 -4.27 19.35 -17.99
C TYR A 138 -4.89 20.62 -17.42
N ASN A 139 -4.64 20.88 -16.15
CA ASN A 139 -5.09 22.09 -15.44
C ASN A 139 -6.57 22.41 -15.71
N ASN A 140 -6.88 23.63 -16.19
CA ASN A 140 -8.23 24.08 -16.50
C ASN A 140 -8.54 24.05 -18.00
N GLU A 141 -7.87 23.20 -18.77
CA GLU A 141 -8.18 23.02 -20.19
C GLU A 141 -9.60 22.52 -20.35
N ARG A 142 -10.28 23.04 -21.37
CA ARG A 142 -11.65 22.63 -21.73
C ARG A 142 -11.69 21.50 -22.75
N THR A 143 -10.54 21.18 -23.32
CA THR A 143 -10.38 20.09 -24.27
C THR A 143 -9.70 18.93 -23.56
N TYR A 144 -10.01 17.73 -23.99
CA TYR A 144 -9.43 16.51 -23.45
C TYR A 144 -9.11 15.53 -24.58
N SER A 145 -8.15 14.67 -24.32
CA SER A 145 -7.86 13.50 -25.16
C SER A 145 -8.72 12.33 -24.68
N THR A 146 -9.15 11.50 -25.61
CA THR A 146 -9.89 10.27 -25.28
C THR A 146 -9.20 9.10 -25.95
N VAL A 147 -8.98 8.04 -25.19
CA VAL A 147 -8.47 6.76 -25.69
C VAL A 147 -9.29 5.63 -25.10
N ARG A 148 -9.21 4.45 -25.71
CA ARG A 148 -9.77 3.25 -25.12
C ARG A 148 -9.03 2.93 -23.81
N THR A 149 -9.74 2.51 -22.80
CA THR A 149 -9.13 2.13 -21.51
C THR A 149 -8.04 1.06 -21.73
N GLY A 150 -6.87 1.28 -21.10
CA GLY A 150 -5.67 0.45 -21.28
C GLY A 150 -4.86 0.70 -22.56
N ALA A 151 -5.19 1.75 -23.35
CA ALA A 151 -4.48 2.06 -24.59
C ALA A 151 -3.37 3.12 -24.43
N PHE A 152 -3.25 3.77 -23.29
CA PHE A 152 -2.10 4.63 -22.99
C PHE A 152 -0.82 3.80 -22.86
N SER A 153 0.30 4.34 -23.33
CA SER A 153 1.61 3.76 -23.07
C SER A 153 2.00 3.93 -21.59
N GLN A 154 2.89 3.09 -21.10
CA GLN A 154 3.42 3.23 -19.72
C GLN A 154 4.10 4.58 -19.47
N ASP A 155 4.61 5.23 -20.51
CA ASP A 155 5.22 6.56 -20.42
C ASP A 155 4.17 7.67 -20.26
N GLU A 156 2.94 7.46 -20.73
CA GLU A 156 1.83 8.40 -20.61
C GLU A 156 1.03 8.16 -19.32
N GLU A 157 0.92 6.92 -18.87
CA GLU A 157 0.34 6.56 -17.58
C GLU A 157 1.44 6.49 -16.53
N GLN A 158 1.37 7.37 -15.52
CA GLN A 158 2.19 7.19 -14.32
C GLN A 158 1.85 5.84 -13.69
N TRP A 159 2.84 4.96 -13.50
CA TRP A 159 2.61 3.69 -12.83
C TRP A 159 2.15 3.94 -11.38
N ILE A 160 0.92 3.56 -11.10
CA ILE A 160 0.29 3.59 -9.79
C ILE A 160 -0.13 2.15 -9.50
N PRO A 161 0.64 1.41 -8.73
CA PRO A 161 0.32 0.02 -8.44
C PRO A 161 -0.98 -0.10 -7.65
N THR A 162 -1.68 -1.19 -7.88
CA THR A 162 -2.94 -1.52 -7.22
C THR A 162 -2.88 -2.93 -6.64
N TYR A 163 -3.92 -3.36 -5.93
CA TYR A 163 -3.97 -4.72 -5.40
C TYR A 163 -4.07 -5.77 -6.55
N GLU A 164 -4.62 -5.39 -7.70
CA GLU A 164 -4.71 -6.26 -8.89
C GLU A 164 -3.34 -6.68 -9.41
N ASP A 165 -2.33 -5.81 -9.28
CA ASP A 165 -0.95 -6.14 -9.65
C ASP A 165 -0.44 -7.32 -8.82
N LEU A 166 -0.72 -7.32 -7.52
CA LEU A 166 -0.38 -8.44 -6.64
C LEU A 166 -1.19 -9.71 -6.95
N VAL A 167 -2.50 -9.57 -7.20
CA VAL A 167 -3.37 -10.72 -7.53
C VAL A 167 -2.97 -11.37 -8.86
N ALA A 168 -2.43 -10.59 -9.80
CA ALA A 168 -1.98 -11.08 -11.11
C ALA A 168 -0.65 -11.85 -11.05
N LEU A 169 0.13 -11.74 -9.96
CA LEU A 169 1.40 -12.44 -9.80
C LEU A 169 1.19 -13.97 -9.71
N LYS A 170 2.08 -14.70 -10.35
CA LYS A 170 2.14 -16.15 -10.17
C LYS A 170 2.89 -16.48 -8.88
N PRO A 171 2.53 -17.55 -8.17
CA PRO A 171 3.26 -17.98 -6.97
C PRO A 171 4.77 -18.14 -7.19
N SER A 172 5.18 -18.57 -8.39
CA SER A 172 6.59 -18.72 -8.75
C SER A 172 7.37 -17.40 -8.85
N GLU A 173 6.68 -16.27 -8.97
CA GLU A 173 7.25 -14.92 -9.05
C GLU A 173 7.43 -14.29 -7.66
N ILE A 174 6.82 -14.86 -6.61
CA ILE A 174 6.85 -14.36 -5.24
C ILE A 174 7.97 -15.06 -4.45
N THR A 175 8.75 -14.29 -3.70
CA THR A 175 9.81 -14.79 -2.82
C THR A 175 9.43 -14.77 -1.36
N ASP A 176 8.59 -13.81 -0.94
CA ASP A 176 8.14 -13.67 0.44
C ASP A 176 6.69 -13.18 0.48
N ALA A 177 5.90 -13.67 1.44
CA ALA A 177 4.54 -13.22 1.66
C ALA A 177 4.09 -13.55 3.10
N GLY A 178 3.24 -12.69 3.67
CA GLY A 178 2.77 -12.87 5.04
C GLY A 178 1.89 -11.72 5.51
N TYR A 179 1.59 -11.72 6.80
CA TYR A 179 1.03 -10.56 7.48
C TYR A 179 2.16 -9.67 7.97
N GLU A 180 2.07 -8.39 7.67
CA GLU A 180 3.05 -7.38 8.08
C GLU A 180 2.36 -6.06 8.37
N ALA A 181 2.72 -5.39 9.47
CA ALA A 181 2.23 -4.05 9.72
C ALA A 181 3.02 -3.04 8.87
N TYR A 182 2.32 -2.24 8.06
CA TYR A 182 2.91 -1.10 7.40
C TYR A 182 2.48 0.19 8.11
N GLN A 183 3.43 0.86 8.74
CA GLN A 183 3.21 1.96 9.68
C GLN A 183 2.28 1.55 10.85
N GLN A 184 0.99 1.75 10.79
CA GLN A 184 0.03 1.36 11.83
C GLN A 184 -1.15 0.60 11.24
N LEU A 185 -1.02 0.16 9.98
CA LEU A 185 -2.04 -0.61 9.28
C LEU A 185 -1.64 -2.09 9.24
N ASP A 186 -2.59 -2.95 9.55
CA ASP A 186 -2.44 -4.38 9.35
C ASP A 186 -2.56 -4.70 7.87
N CYS A 187 -1.51 -5.29 7.31
CA CYS A 187 -1.42 -5.53 5.88
C CYS A 187 -1.10 -6.99 5.56
N ILE A 188 -1.51 -7.40 4.37
CA ILE A 188 -0.95 -8.53 3.67
C ILE A 188 0.21 -8.01 2.84
N TYR A 189 1.38 -8.59 3.07
CA TYR A 189 2.63 -8.28 2.39
C TYR A 189 2.96 -9.33 1.36
N ALA A 190 3.54 -8.91 0.23
CA ALA A 190 4.20 -9.79 -0.72
C ALA A 190 5.39 -9.09 -1.37
N GLN A 191 6.44 -9.88 -1.65
CA GLN A 191 7.62 -9.45 -2.39
C GLN A 191 7.86 -10.38 -3.58
N THR A 192 8.14 -9.78 -4.74
CA THR A 192 8.54 -10.54 -5.93
C THR A 192 10.01 -10.96 -5.85
N LYS A 193 10.36 -11.94 -6.67
CA LYS A 193 11.76 -12.24 -6.99
C LYS A 193 12.34 -11.09 -7.81
N GLU A 194 13.66 -10.90 -7.72
CA GLU A 194 14.35 -10.02 -8.66
C GLU A 194 14.23 -10.58 -10.08
N ASP A 195 13.93 -9.69 -11.02
CA ASP A 195 13.96 -9.98 -12.44
C ASP A 195 15.40 -9.91 -13.00
N ASP A 196 15.54 -10.12 -14.33
CA ASP A 196 16.84 -10.12 -15.01
C ASP A 196 17.55 -8.75 -14.96
N ASP A 197 16.81 -7.66 -14.73
CA ASP A 197 17.31 -6.29 -14.59
C ASP A 197 17.54 -5.92 -13.11
N GLY A 198 17.35 -6.87 -12.19
CA GLY A 198 17.53 -6.74 -10.74
C GLY A 198 16.40 -5.99 -10.05
N TYR A 199 15.20 -5.90 -10.66
CA TYR A 199 14.03 -5.28 -10.03
C TYR A 199 13.24 -6.30 -9.21
N ALA A 200 12.86 -5.90 -7.99
CA ALA A 200 11.88 -6.58 -7.15
C ALA A 200 10.82 -5.58 -6.70
N GLU A 201 9.60 -6.06 -6.51
CA GLU A 201 8.46 -5.26 -6.07
C GLU A 201 7.95 -5.77 -4.73
N CYS A 202 7.58 -4.84 -3.85
CA CYS A 202 6.97 -5.10 -2.56
C CYS A 202 5.59 -4.46 -2.52
N TYR A 203 4.60 -5.15 -1.96
CA TYR A 203 3.22 -4.73 -1.89
C TYR A 203 2.67 -4.89 -0.48
N TRP A 204 1.93 -3.88 0.01
CA TRP A 204 1.19 -3.92 1.27
C TRP A 204 -0.28 -3.62 1.02
N VAL A 205 -1.13 -4.62 1.19
CA VAL A 205 -2.58 -4.51 1.04
C VAL A 205 -3.22 -4.47 2.41
N SER A 206 -3.95 -3.40 2.73
CA SER A 206 -4.66 -3.27 4.00
C SER A 206 -5.71 -4.38 4.16
N VAL A 207 -5.69 -5.05 5.30
CA VAL A 207 -6.69 -6.07 5.66
C VAL A 207 -8.08 -5.44 5.82
N ASP A 208 -8.15 -4.22 6.34
CA ASP A 208 -9.41 -3.54 6.64
C ASP A 208 -10.14 -3.06 5.38
N THR A 209 -9.39 -2.57 4.39
CA THR A 209 -9.99 -1.96 3.19
C THR A 209 -9.81 -2.78 1.92
N GLY A 210 -8.96 -3.80 1.94
CA GLY A 210 -8.58 -4.58 0.75
C GLY A 210 -7.83 -3.77 -0.32
N LEU A 211 -7.45 -2.53 -0.03
CA LEU A 211 -6.75 -1.66 -0.98
C LEU A 211 -5.24 -1.71 -0.74
N LEU A 212 -4.48 -1.59 -1.82
CA LEU A 212 -3.02 -1.42 -1.73
C LEU A 212 -2.72 -0.06 -1.10
N VAL A 213 -2.04 -0.05 0.03
CA VAL A 213 -1.70 1.17 0.80
C VAL A 213 -0.25 1.60 0.63
N ALA A 214 0.61 0.67 0.27
CA ALA A 214 2.00 0.95 -0.07
C ALA A 214 2.53 -0.03 -1.11
N ALA A 215 3.43 0.44 -1.95
CA ALA A 215 4.25 -0.38 -2.84
C ALA A 215 5.65 0.21 -2.95
N GLN A 216 6.64 -0.66 -3.15
CA GLN A 216 8.01 -0.28 -3.40
C GLN A 216 8.54 -1.05 -4.61
N ARG A 217 9.42 -0.41 -5.38
CA ARG A 217 10.27 -1.09 -6.35
C ARG A 217 11.72 -0.93 -5.93
N LEU A 218 12.40 -2.05 -5.82
CA LEU A 218 13.81 -2.13 -5.50
C LEU A 218 14.59 -2.45 -6.78
N GLN A 219 15.79 -1.89 -6.94
CA GLN A 219 16.73 -2.31 -7.97
C GLN A 219 18.05 -2.71 -7.31
N ASN A 220 18.43 -3.96 -7.44
CA ASN A 220 19.59 -4.55 -6.74
C ASN A 220 19.56 -4.24 -5.24
N GLY A 221 18.38 -4.39 -4.62
CA GLY A 221 18.12 -4.14 -3.20
C GLY A 221 18.04 -2.66 -2.79
N ASN A 222 18.17 -1.70 -3.72
CA ASN A 222 18.02 -0.27 -3.42
C ASN A 222 16.65 0.22 -3.86
N GLU A 223 15.99 0.99 -3.01
CA GLU A 223 14.69 1.56 -3.33
C GLU A 223 14.83 2.60 -4.45
N VAL A 224 14.06 2.41 -5.53
CA VAL A 224 14.01 3.32 -6.68
C VAL A 224 12.64 3.96 -6.88
N TYR A 225 11.60 3.37 -6.27
CA TYR A 225 10.25 3.90 -6.30
C TYR A 225 9.49 3.49 -5.03
N ARG A 226 8.62 4.40 -4.56
CA ARG A 226 7.65 4.16 -3.48
C ARG A 226 6.33 4.81 -3.77
N MET A 227 5.25 4.09 -3.54
CA MET A 227 3.89 4.61 -3.46
C MET A 227 3.38 4.44 -2.03
N GLU A 228 2.75 5.47 -1.47
CA GLU A 228 2.08 5.44 -0.16
C GLU A 228 0.73 6.13 -0.26
N GLY A 229 -0.32 5.47 0.23
CA GLY A 229 -1.69 5.99 0.28
C GLY A 229 -2.42 5.38 1.47
N LEU A 230 -2.04 5.81 2.67
CA LEU A 230 -2.46 5.18 3.94
C LEU A 230 -3.87 5.58 4.35
N GLU A 231 -4.29 6.81 4.03
CA GLU A 231 -5.60 7.32 4.40
C GLU A 231 -6.60 7.11 3.27
N VAL A 232 -7.65 6.35 3.56
CA VAL A 232 -8.76 6.07 2.64
C VAL A 232 -10.04 6.58 3.27
N SER A 233 -10.76 7.46 2.55
CA SER A 233 -12.12 7.87 2.89
C SER A 233 -13.11 6.98 2.14
N VAL A 234 -13.89 6.21 2.86
CA VAL A 234 -14.92 5.29 2.28
C VAL A 234 -16.26 6.00 2.03
N SER A 235 -16.31 7.32 2.15
CA SER A 235 -17.49 8.10 1.77
C SER A 235 -17.63 8.16 0.25
N VAL A 236 -18.88 8.22 -0.23
CA VAL A 236 -19.16 8.41 -1.67
C VAL A 236 -18.57 9.76 -2.11
N PRO A 237 -17.67 9.78 -3.11
CA PRO A 237 -17.09 11.02 -3.62
C PRO A 237 -18.15 11.93 -4.26
N ASP A 238 -17.88 13.24 -4.33
CA ASP A 238 -18.76 14.19 -5.00
C ASP A 238 -18.88 13.82 -6.48
N ALA A 239 -20.12 13.72 -6.99
CA ALA A 239 -20.42 13.42 -8.39
C ALA A 239 -19.79 14.44 -9.37
N ALA A 240 -19.56 15.68 -8.94
CA ALA A 240 -18.87 16.68 -9.73
C ALA A 240 -17.44 16.28 -10.14
N LEU A 241 -16.79 15.40 -9.38
CA LEU A 241 -15.47 14.85 -9.72
C LEU A 241 -15.49 14.02 -11.00
N PHE A 242 -16.65 13.44 -11.37
CA PHE A 242 -16.82 12.60 -12.54
C PHE A 242 -17.42 13.35 -13.73
N THR A 243 -17.11 14.65 -13.81
CA THR A 243 -17.54 15.53 -14.90
C THR A 243 -16.34 15.92 -15.76
N LEU A 244 -16.49 15.80 -17.08
CA LEU A 244 -15.49 16.21 -18.07
C LEU A 244 -15.39 17.75 -18.14
N PRO A 245 -14.27 18.30 -18.66
CA PRO A 245 -14.07 19.75 -18.73
C PRO A 245 -15.11 20.51 -19.57
N ASP A 246 -15.80 19.84 -20.48
CA ASP A 246 -16.88 20.40 -21.30
C ASP A 246 -18.23 20.43 -20.59
N GLY A 247 -18.31 19.89 -19.36
CA GLY A 247 -19.52 19.79 -18.57
C GLY A 247 -20.28 18.48 -18.72
N THR A 248 -19.79 17.52 -19.48
CA THR A 248 -20.40 16.19 -19.62
C THR A 248 -20.19 15.40 -18.33
N ALA A 249 -21.26 15.05 -17.62
CA ALA A 249 -21.21 14.16 -16.47
C ALA A 249 -21.20 12.71 -16.94
N LEU A 250 -20.27 11.90 -16.40
CA LEU A 250 -20.23 10.45 -16.60
C LEU A 250 -21.03 9.77 -15.45
N THR A 251 -21.76 8.74 -15.77
CA THR A 251 -22.65 8.00 -14.84
C THR A 251 -22.48 6.49 -15.04
#